data_2de64eda883cf2bb64616033148ff74e
#
_entry.id   2de64eda883cf2bb64616033148ff74e
#
_cell.length_a   1.000
_cell.length_b   1.000
_cell.length_c   1.000
_cell.angle_alpha   90.00
_cell.angle_beta   90.00
_cell.angle_gamma   90.00
#
_symmetry.space_group_name_H-M   'P 1'
#
loop_
_entity.id
_entity.type
_entity.pdbx_description
1 polymer ?
#
loop_
_entity_poly.entity_id
_entity_poly.type
_entity_poly.pdbx_seq_one_letter_code
_entity_poly.pdbx_strand_id
1 'polypeptide(L)'
;MGQDSDLCCCIEHHMDFQQGLISTVHDYSVGNLDAVAFNQELSQRPTTLLIPCLMEEFSRPALGLIRDTLSGLKGLNELVVALAATSPEDVKAAEKFFEGMPFPVRVHWTNGPAVRELLESVGELGLDVTGPPGKGWAVWQGLGVACQTAEVVGLFDADIRTFGSAYPERMLRPLLDRSHGIAYVKAFYSRLSLETQALQGRATRLFVGPLLASLEQIFGPLPYLSYLQSFRYPLAGEFAFTTDLAMNLRIPSDWGLEVGLLSEVYRHVASSRI
;
A
#
# COMPACT_ATOMS: atom_id res chain seq x y z
N MET A 1 -34.79 1.51 45.89
CA MET A 1 -33.66 0.59 46.12
C MET A 1 -33.56 -0.31 44.91
N GLY A 2 -32.44 -0.21 44.20
CA GLY A 2 -32.05 -1.17 43.16
C GLY A 2 -32.44 -0.80 41.74
N GLN A 3 -31.59 -0.04 41.05
CA GLN A 3 -31.45 -0.02 39.60
C GLN A 3 -30.25 0.89 39.26
N ASP A 4 -29.03 0.36 39.39
CA ASP A 4 -27.82 1.05 38.92
C ASP A 4 -26.69 0.04 38.60
N SER A 5 -27.03 -1.16 38.09
CA SER A 5 -26.02 -2.16 37.76
C SER A 5 -25.79 -2.40 36.24
N ASP A 6 -26.60 -1.79 35.38
CA ASP A 6 -26.56 -2.14 33.96
C ASP A 6 -25.78 -1.15 33.08
N LEU A 7 -25.34 -0.01 33.62
CA LEU A 7 -24.51 0.95 32.83
C LEU A 7 -23.01 0.64 32.83
N CYS A 8 -22.55 -0.20 33.75
CA CYS A 8 -21.12 -0.49 33.86
C CYS A 8 -20.61 -1.55 32.85
N CYS A 9 -21.50 -2.44 32.39
CA CYS A 9 -21.15 -3.54 31.55
C CYS A 9 -20.92 -3.14 30.07
N CYS A 10 -21.53 -2.04 29.62
CA CYS A 10 -21.34 -1.57 28.23
C CYS A 10 -20.06 -0.79 28.01
N ILE A 11 -19.42 -0.29 29.08
CA ILE A 11 -18.20 0.50 28.99
C ILE A 11 -16.96 -0.42 28.92
N GLU A 12 -17.00 -1.58 29.54
CA GLU A 12 -15.85 -2.50 29.55
C GLU A 12 -15.60 -3.17 28.20
N HIS A 13 -16.61 -3.38 27.36
CA HIS A 13 -16.43 -3.96 26.04
C HIS A 13 -15.86 -2.97 25.00
N HIS A 14 -15.91 -1.66 25.26
CA HIS A 14 -15.30 -0.65 24.38
C HIS A 14 -13.87 -0.28 24.76
N MET A 15 -13.37 -0.72 25.90
CA MET A 15 -12.02 -0.38 26.37
C MET A 15 -10.92 -1.35 25.91
N ASP A 16 -11.27 -2.50 25.34
CA ASP A 16 -10.28 -3.45 24.78
C ASP A 16 -9.64 -2.99 23.47
N PHE A 17 -10.15 -1.93 22.87
CA PHE A 17 -9.55 -1.27 21.72
C PHE A 17 -8.87 0.03 22.12
N GLN A 18 -7.85 -0.04 22.95
CA GLN A 18 -6.87 1.03 23.00
C GLN A 18 -6.15 1.04 21.64
N GLN A 19 -6.76 1.72 20.72
CA GLN A 19 -6.10 2.07 19.50
C GLN A 19 -5.00 3.07 19.88
N GLY A 20 -3.80 2.84 19.34
CA GLY A 20 -2.74 3.82 19.44
C GLY A 20 -3.12 5.13 18.75
N LEU A 21 -2.13 5.87 18.26
CA LEU A 21 -2.36 7.13 17.55
C LEU A 21 -3.09 6.98 16.22
N ILE A 22 -3.10 5.77 15.64
CA ILE A 22 -3.78 5.45 14.39
C ILE A 22 -4.85 4.40 14.62
N SER A 23 -5.90 4.42 13.80
CA SER A 23 -6.95 3.42 13.84
C SER A 23 -6.47 2.10 13.26
N THR A 24 -6.73 0.98 13.94
CA THR A 24 -6.46 -0.35 13.41
C THR A 24 -7.77 -1.06 13.13
N VAL A 25 -8.04 -1.37 11.87
CA VAL A 25 -9.18 -2.18 11.47
C VAL A 25 -8.73 -3.63 11.38
N HIS A 26 -9.13 -4.44 12.35
CA HIS A 26 -8.67 -5.84 12.46
C HIS A 26 -9.41 -6.77 11.52
N ASP A 27 -10.68 -6.54 11.32
CA ASP A 27 -11.50 -7.43 10.51
C ASP A 27 -12.57 -6.66 9.71
N TYR A 28 -12.26 -6.43 8.44
CA TYR A 28 -13.27 -6.00 7.47
C TYR A 28 -14.13 -7.19 6.98
N SER A 29 -13.87 -8.40 7.45
CA SER A 29 -14.55 -9.62 7.01
C SER A 29 -15.71 -10.02 7.90
N VAL A 30 -16.06 -9.24 8.94
CA VAL A 30 -17.29 -9.45 9.70
C VAL A 30 -18.47 -9.06 8.81
N GLY A 31 -18.80 -9.94 7.92
CA GLY A 31 -19.82 -9.79 6.89
C GLY A 31 -19.31 -10.38 5.57
N ASN A 32 -20.20 -10.88 4.75
CA ASN A 32 -19.83 -11.33 3.41
C ASN A 32 -19.24 -10.14 2.66
N LEU A 33 -18.05 -10.34 2.09
CA LEU A 33 -17.46 -9.41 1.14
C LEU A 33 -18.49 -9.18 0.02
N ASP A 34 -19.06 -7.99 -0.05
CA ASP A 34 -20.00 -7.64 -1.09
C ASP A 34 -19.25 -7.08 -2.29
N ALA A 35 -18.85 -7.99 -3.19
CA ALA A 35 -18.13 -7.62 -4.40
C ALA A 35 -18.93 -6.68 -5.31
N VAL A 36 -20.27 -6.71 -5.25
CA VAL A 36 -21.12 -5.82 -6.04
C VAL A 36 -21.05 -4.40 -5.48
N ALA A 37 -21.23 -4.24 -4.17
CA ALA A 37 -21.11 -2.95 -3.51
C ALA A 37 -19.70 -2.38 -3.68
N PHE A 38 -18.65 -3.18 -3.51
CA PHE A 38 -17.27 -2.75 -3.70
C PHE A 38 -16.98 -2.26 -5.12
N ASN A 39 -17.45 -2.97 -6.14
CA ASN A 39 -17.32 -2.52 -7.53
C ASN A 39 -18.10 -1.21 -7.80
N GLN A 40 -19.24 -1.00 -7.15
CA GLN A 40 -19.97 0.26 -7.23
C GLN A 40 -19.20 1.40 -6.56
N GLU A 41 -18.64 1.18 -5.38
CA GLU A 41 -17.79 2.14 -4.67
C GLU A 41 -16.56 2.55 -5.49
N LEU A 42 -15.87 1.57 -6.11
CA LEU A 42 -14.75 1.81 -7.02
C LEU A 42 -15.15 2.68 -8.23
N SER A 43 -16.35 2.45 -8.77
CA SER A 43 -16.85 3.22 -9.91
C SER A 43 -17.20 4.69 -9.58
N GLN A 44 -17.44 4.99 -8.30
CA GLN A 44 -17.77 6.33 -7.82
C GLN A 44 -16.54 7.18 -7.47
N ARG A 45 -15.40 6.54 -7.25
CA ARG A 45 -14.14 7.21 -6.92
C ARG A 45 -13.00 6.63 -7.77
N PRO A 46 -12.48 7.40 -8.75
CA PRO A 46 -11.41 6.91 -9.63
C PRO A 46 -10.24 6.34 -8.82
N THR A 47 -10.02 5.05 -8.95
CA THR A 47 -9.03 4.31 -8.18
C THR A 47 -8.09 3.57 -9.12
N THR A 48 -6.79 3.75 -8.94
CA THR A 48 -5.74 3.05 -9.68
C THR A 48 -4.95 2.14 -8.74
N LEU A 49 -4.66 0.94 -9.20
CA LEU A 49 -3.72 0.07 -8.52
C LEU A 49 -2.33 0.21 -9.15
N LEU A 50 -1.31 0.16 -8.31
CA LEU A 50 0.10 0.20 -8.71
C LEU A 50 0.80 -1.07 -8.24
N ILE A 51 1.46 -1.77 -9.16
CA ILE A 51 2.27 -2.95 -8.87
C ILE A 51 3.69 -2.71 -9.38
N PRO A 52 4.67 -2.44 -8.49
CA PRO A 52 6.08 -2.47 -8.87
C PRO A 52 6.47 -3.94 -9.16
N CYS A 53 7.08 -4.17 -10.31
CA CYS A 53 7.30 -5.53 -10.81
C CYS A 53 8.66 -5.69 -11.49
N LEU A 54 9.29 -6.84 -11.28
CA LEU A 54 10.43 -7.32 -12.03
C LEU A 54 9.97 -8.36 -13.05
N MET A 55 10.70 -8.53 -14.16
CA MET A 55 10.37 -9.55 -15.16
C MET A 55 10.32 -10.98 -14.61
N GLU A 56 11.09 -11.27 -13.58
CA GLU A 56 11.10 -12.57 -12.92
C GLU A 56 9.72 -12.96 -12.34
N GLU A 57 8.92 -11.98 -11.93
CA GLU A 57 7.60 -12.24 -11.31
C GLU A 57 6.60 -12.82 -12.30
N PHE A 58 6.77 -12.57 -13.61
CA PHE A 58 5.90 -13.12 -14.65
C PHE A 58 6.02 -14.64 -14.78
N SER A 59 7.13 -15.22 -14.34
CA SER A 59 7.33 -16.69 -14.30
C SER A 59 6.87 -17.32 -12.98
N ARG A 60 6.49 -16.52 -11.97
CA ARG A 60 6.08 -16.96 -10.65
C ARG A 60 4.55 -17.03 -10.52
N PRO A 61 4.01 -17.95 -9.72
CA PRO A 61 2.57 -18.15 -9.61
C PRO A 61 1.84 -16.96 -8.93
N ALA A 62 2.53 -16.15 -8.13
CA ALA A 62 1.92 -15.07 -7.36
C ALA A 62 1.31 -14.00 -8.27
N LEU A 63 2.02 -13.53 -9.29
CA LEU A 63 1.52 -12.50 -10.20
C LEU A 63 0.30 -13.00 -11.02
N GLY A 64 0.29 -14.27 -11.40
CA GLY A 64 -0.87 -14.89 -12.04
C GLY A 64 -2.10 -14.89 -11.15
N LEU A 65 -1.93 -15.27 -9.88
CA LEU A 65 -3.01 -15.22 -8.88
C LEU A 65 -3.52 -13.78 -8.66
N ILE A 66 -2.62 -12.79 -8.60
CA ILE A 66 -2.98 -11.38 -8.49
C ILE A 66 -3.82 -10.94 -9.68
N ARG A 67 -3.36 -11.21 -10.91
CA ARG A 67 -4.09 -10.90 -12.15
C ARG A 67 -5.49 -11.50 -12.15
N ASP A 68 -5.59 -12.79 -11.86
CA ASP A 68 -6.86 -13.53 -11.89
C ASP A 68 -7.82 -13.01 -10.81
N THR A 69 -7.32 -12.64 -9.64
CA THR A 69 -8.12 -12.02 -8.57
C THR A 69 -8.60 -10.62 -8.98
N LEU A 70 -7.71 -9.79 -9.52
CA LEU A 70 -8.04 -8.43 -9.95
C LEU A 70 -9.03 -8.41 -11.12
N SER A 71 -9.09 -9.45 -11.95
CA SER A 71 -10.06 -9.55 -13.04
C SER A 71 -11.53 -9.53 -12.57
N GLY A 72 -11.78 -9.76 -11.29
CA GLY A 72 -13.08 -9.57 -10.65
C GLY A 72 -13.48 -8.12 -10.36
N LEU A 73 -12.53 -7.17 -10.45
CA LEU A 73 -12.78 -5.76 -10.16
C LEU A 73 -13.26 -5.03 -11.42
N LYS A 74 -14.54 -4.68 -11.47
CA LYS A 74 -15.14 -4.03 -12.65
C LYS A 74 -15.15 -2.50 -12.61
N GLY A 75 -14.98 -1.92 -11.42
CA GLY A 75 -15.02 -0.45 -11.21
C GLY A 75 -13.65 0.20 -11.09
N LEU A 76 -12.56 -0.55 -11.25
CA LEU A 76 -11.20 -0.02 -11.18
C LEU A 76 -10.92 0.89 -12.38
N ASN A 77 -10.33 2.06 -12.12
CA ASN A 77 -9.99 3.02 -13.15
C ASN A 77 -8.84 2.52 -14.05
N GLU A 78 -7.78 2.01 -13.43
CA GLU A 78 -6.58 1.55 -14.14
C GLU A 78 -5.72 0.65 -13.25
N LEU A 79 -4.94 -0.24 -13.85
CA LEU A 79 -3.79 -0.89 -13.22
C LEU A 79 -2.50 -0.36 -13.87
N VAL A 80 -1.62 0.20 -13.06
CA VAL A 80 -0.26 0.59 -13.47
C VAL A 80 0.72 -0.48 -13.02
N VAL A 81 1.45 -1.08 -13.95
CA VAL A 81 2.54 -2.02 -13.67
C VAL A 81 3.85 -1.27 -13.87
N ALA A 82 4.52 -0.89 -12.78
CA ALA A 82 5.82 -0.23 -12.84
C ALA A 82 6.92 -1.31 -13.01
N LEU A 83 7.25 -1.57 -14.27
CA LEU A 83 8.08 -2.70 -14.69
C LEU A 83 9.55 -2.28 -14.88
N ALA A 84 10.47 -2.97 -14.21
CA ALA A 84 11.88 -2.99 -14.59
C ALA A 84 12.11 -4.09 -15.64
N ALA A 85 12.30 -3.69 -16.89
CA ALA A 85 12.50 -4.58 -18.03
C ALA A 85 13.88 -4.39 -18.67
N THR A 86 14.38 -5.41 -19.35
CA THR A 86 15.67 -5.37 -20.04
C THR A 86 15.54 -5.07 -21.52
N SER A 87 14.35 -5.31 -22.09
CA SER A 87 14.10 -5.15 -23.52
C SER A 87 12.68 -4.70 -23.83
N PRO A 88 12.41 -4.16 -25.04
CA PRO A 88 11.04 -3.89 -25.49
C PRO A 88 10.18 -5.16 -25.59
N GLU A 89 10.78 -6.31 -25.80
CA GLU A 89 10.13 -7.62 -25.88
C GLU A 89 9.56 -8.01 -24.50
N ASP A 90 10.28 -7.71 -23.42
CA ASP A 90 9.81 -7.90 -22.05
C ASP A 90 8.54 -7.06 -21.78
N VAL A 91 8.54 -5.81 -22.24
CA VAL A 91 7.38 -4.92 -22.09
C VAL A 91 6.15 -5.50 -22.82
N LYS A 92 6.33 -5.93 -24.07
CA LYS A 92 5.26 -6.59 -24.85
C LYS A 92 4.76 -7.88 -24.20
N ALA A 93 5.65 -8.65 -23.60
CA ALA A 93 5.29 -9.86 -22.87
C ALA A 93 4.45 -9.52 -21.63
N ALA A 94 4.80 -8.46 -20.91
CA ALA A 94 4.03 -7.97 -19.78
C ALA A 94 2.65 -7.44 -20.19
N GLU A 95 2.57 -6.65 -21.27
CA GLU A 95 1.29 -6.19 -21.83
C GLU A 95 0.38 -7.37 -22.20
N LYS A 96 0.94 -8.36 -22.89
CA LYS A 96 0.22 -9.59 -23.25
C LYS A 96 -0.24 -10.40 -22.05
N PHE A 97 0.54 -10.43 -20.97
CA PHE A 97 0.16 -11.14 -19.74
C PHE A 97 -1.11 -10.57 -19.11
N PHE A 98 -1.34 -9.28 -19.20
CA PHE A 98 -2.53 -8.59 -18.67
C PHE A 98 -3.62 -8.38 -19.73
N GLU A 99 -3.47 -8.95 -20.93
CA GLU A 99 -4.49 -8.84 -21.98
C GLU A 99 -5.84 -9.41 -21.51
N GLY A 100 -6.94 -8.72 -21.83
CA GLY A 100 -8.29 -9.17 -21.46
C GLY A 100 -8.75 -8.76 -20.06
N MET A 101 -7.97 -7.94 -19.32
CA MET A 101 -8.43 -7.38 -18.05
C MET A 101 -9.65 -6.46 -18.26
N PRO A 102 -10.61 -6.39 -17.29
CA PRO A 102 -11.85 -5.62 -17.45
C PRO A 102 -11.66 -4.09 -17.29
N PHE A 103 -10.45 -3.64 -17.11
CA PHE A 103 -10.05 -2.24 -16.99
C PHE A 103 -8.72 -2.02 -17.72
N PRO A 104 -8.35 -0.76 -18.04
CA PRO A 104 -7.07 -0.46 -18.66
C PRO A 104 -5.88 -0.93 -17.82
N VAL A 105 -4.87 -1.49 -18.48
CA VAL A 105 -3.58 -1.81 -17.87
C VAL A 105 -2.49 -1.04 -18.59
N ARG A 106 -1.71 -0.30 -17.83
CA ARG A 106 -0.56 0.45 -18.34
C ARG A 106 0.72 -0.16 -17.82
N VAL A 107 1.54 -0.71 -18.70
CA VAL A 107 2.90 -1.14 -18.38
C VAL A 107 3.83 0.05 -18.51
N HIS A 108 4.31 0.56 -17.39
CA HIS A 108 5.29 1.64 -17.33
C HIS A 108 6.69 1.07 -17.23
N TRP A 109 7.50 1.23 -18.26
CA TRP A 109 8.88 0.75 -18.31
C TRP A 109 9.82 1.69 -17.55
N THR A 110 10.06 1.43 -16.26
CA THR A 110 10.74 2.34 -15.32
C THR A 110 12.20 2.67 -15.66
N ASN A 111 12.88 1.78 -16.38
CA ASN A 111 14.27 1.96 -16.86
C ASN A 111 14.37 2.03 -18.39
N GLY A 112 13.26 2.32 -19.06
CA GLY A 112 13.19 2.43 -20.51
C GLY A 112 13.86 3.68 -21.07
N PRO A 113 14.11 3.71 -22.40
CA PRO A 113 14.78 4.85 -23.05
C PRO A 113 14.06 6.18 -22.84
N ALA A 114 12.73 6.20 -23.02
CA ALA A 114 11.93 7.41 -22.88
C ALA A 114 11.95 7.97 -21.44
N VAL A 115 11.97 7.09 -20.44
CA VAL A 115 12.09 7.51 -19.04
C VAL A 115 13.48 8.10 -18.78
N ARG A 116 14.53 7.50 -19.30
CA ARG A 116 15.90 8.04 -19.16
C ARG A 116 16.02 9.42 -19.79
N GLU A 117 15.53 9.60 -21.00
CA GLU A 117 15.53 10.91 -21.69
C GLU A 117 14.75 11.97 -20.88
N LEU A 118 13.59 11.60 -20.35
CA LEU A 118 12.79 12.49 -19.49
C LEU A 118 13.58 12.88 -18.23
N LEU A 119 14.22 11.92 -17.56
CA LEU A 119 14.98 12.17 -16.33
C LEU A 119 16.23 13.03 -16.58
N GLU A 120 16.91 12.82 -17.72
CA GLU A 120 18.01 13.68 -18.17
C GLU A 120 17.52 15.13 -18.34
N SER A 121 16.39 15.34 -19.02
CA SER A 121 15.79 16.65 -19.19
C SER A 121 15.40 17.33 -17.87
N VAL A 122 14.91 16.56 -16.90
CA VAL A 122 14.61 17.07 -15.55
C VAL A 122 15.89 17.42 -14.80
N GLY A 123 16.96 16.63 -14.98
CA GLY A 123 18.29 16.91 -14.44
C GLY A 123 18.89 18.23 -14.94
N GLU A 124 18.69 18.56 -16.20
CA GLU A 124 19.10 19.85 -16.79
C GLU A 124 18.40 21.05 -16.12
N LEU A 125 17.23 20.85 -15.52
CA LEU A 125 16.54 21.86 -14.72
C LEU A 125 17.07 21.98 -13.28
N GLY A 126 18.16 21.27 -12.95
CA GLY A 126 18.81 21.31 -11.63
C GLY A 126 18.13 20.43 -10.59
N LEU A 127 17.21 19.54 -10.98
CA LEU A 127 16.59 18.58 -10.08
C LEU A 127 17.34 17.27 -10.15
N ASP A 128 17.97 16.86 -9.05
CA ASP A 128 18.59 15.54 -8.94
C ASP A 128 17.50 14.47 -8.75
N VAL A 129 17.15 13.83 -9.85
CA VAL A 129 16.19 12.72 -9.90
C VAL A 129 16.87 11.38 -10.22
N THR A 130 18.19 11.34 -10.21
CA THR A 130 18.99 10.14 -10.49
C THR A 130 19.26 9.37 -9.21
N GLY A 131 18.27 8.62 -8.73
CA GLY A 131 18.47 7.67 -7.63
C GLY A 131 18.94 6.29 -8.15
N PRO A 132 19.51 5.44 -7.27
CA PRO A 132 19.79 4.06 -7.63
C PRO A 132 18.47 3.36 -7.97
N PRO A 133 18.45 2.50 -9.01
CA PRO A 133 17.25 1.76 -9.36
C PRO A 133 16.85 0.82 -8.22
N GLY A 134 15.62 0.97 -7.73
CA GLY A 134 15.10 0.17 -6.64
C GLY A 134 13.57 0.19 -6.63
N LYS A 135 12.95 -0.51 -5.66
CA LYS A 135 11.49 -0.56 -5.52
C LYS A 135 10.91 0.86 -5.36
N GLY A 136 11.52 1.69 -4.51
CA GLY A 136 11.08 3.06 -4.29
C GLY A 136 11.10 3.91 -5.56
N TRP A 137 12.11 3.72 -6.42
CA TRP A 137 12.19 4.37 -7.72
C TRP A 137 11.05 3.97 -8.66
N ALA A 138 10.73 2.68 -8.74
CA ALA A 138 9.60 2.19 -9.52
C ALA A 138 8.27 2.69 -8.97
N VAL A 139 8.12 2.74 -7.65
CA VAL A 139 6.93 3.28 -6.97
C VAL A 139 6.77 4.77 -7.26
N TRP A 140 7.83 5.57 -7.13
CA TRP A 140 7.78 7.01 -7.42
C TRP A 140 7.31 7.30 -8.84
N GLN A 141 7.88 6.64 -9.83
CA GLN A 141 7.47 6.80 -11.24
C GLN A 141 6.03 6.31 -11.46
N GLY A 142 5.70 5.12 -10.93
CA GLY A 142 4.36 4.54 -11.04
C GLY A 142 3.29 5.43 -10.42
N LEU A 143 3.60 6.12 -9.32
CA LEU A 143 2.72 7.12 -8.71
C LEU A 143 2.54 8.34 -9.62
N GLY A 144 3.60 8.84 -10.23
CA GLY A 144 3.53 9.93 -11.21
C GLY A 144 2.60 9.60 -12.39
N VAL A 145 2.53 8.33 -12.78
CA VAL A 145 1.59 7.83 -13.80
C VAL A 145 0.18 7.68 -13.23
N ALA A 146 0.03 6.99 -12.11
CA ALA A 146 -1.28 6.67 -11.52
C ALA A 146 -2.07 7.91 -11.06
N CYS A 147 -1.37 8.89 -10.49
CA CYS A 147 -1.97 10.11 -9.96
C CYS A 147 -2.54 11.05 -11.04
N GLN A 148 -2.27 10.80 -12.32
CA GLN A 148 -2.82 11.63 -13.41
C GLN A 148 -4.34 11.47 -13.57
N THR A 149 -4.88 10.30 -13.22
CA THR A 149 -6.27 9.94 -13.47
C THR A 149 -7.02 9.45 -12.24
N ALA A 150 -6.31 9.14 -11.16
CA ALA A 150 -6.87 8.59 -9.95
C ALA A 150 -7.08 9.63 -8.84
N GLU A 151 -8.08 9.39 -7.98
CA GLU A 151 -8.23 10.06 -6.68
C GLU A 151 -7.66 9.19 -5.54
N VAL A 152 -7.59 7.88 -5.75
CA VAL A 152 -7.04 6.92 -4.82
C VAL A 152 -6.06 6.02 -5.54
N VAL A 153 -4.90 5.78 -4.92
CA VAL A 153 -3.91 4.82 -5.42
C VAL A 153 -3.66 3.76 -4.36
N GLY A 154 -3.80 2.50 -4.74
CA GLY A 154 -3.42 1.34 -3.92
C GLY A 154 -2.18 0.66 -4.49
N LEU A 155 -1.22 0.33 -3.63
CA LEU A 155 0.00 -0.36 -4.02
C LEU A 155 0.04 -1.77 -3.43
N PHE A 156 0.37 -2.75 -4.26
CA PHE A 156 0.58 -4.14 -3.89
C PHE A 156 1.91 -4.66 -4.43
N ASP A 157 2.58 -5.50 -3.63
CA ASP A 157 3.74 -6.24 -4.10
C ASP A 157 3.32 -7.34 -5.10
N ALA A 158 4.17 -7.62 -6.08
CA ALA A 158 3.91 -8.59 -7.14
C ALA A 158 4.04 -10.06 -6.68
N ASP A 159 4.59 -10.30 -5.48
CA ASP A 159 4.97 -11.63 -4.97
C ASP A 159 4.03 -12.18 -3.87
N ILE A 160 2.86 -11.58 -3.69
CA ILE A 160 1.89 -11.99 -2.65
C ILE A 160 1.24 -13.32 -3.04
N ARG A 161 1.68 -14.41 -2.43
CA ARG A 161 1.23 -15.79 -2.71
C ARG A 161 -0.19 -16.11 -2.23
N THR A 162 -0.74 -15.32 -1.33
CA THR A 162 -2.07 -15.50 -0.74
C THR A 162 -3.03 -14.39 -1.13
N PHE A 163 -2.77 -13.72 -2.26
CA PHE A 163 -3.59 -12.63 -2.73
C PHE A 163 -5.01 -13.10 -3.04
N GLY A 164 -6.01 -12.38 -2.56
CA GLY A 164 -7.41 -12.67 -2.76
C GLY A 164 -8.23 -11.38 -2.81
N SER A 165 -9.51 -11.49 -3.16
CA SER A 165 -10.41 -10.33 -3.32
C SER A 165 -10.50 -9.44 -2.07
N ALA A 166 -10.28 -10.01 -0.90
CA ALA A 166 -10.24 -9.27 0.37
C ALA A 166 -9.07 -8.27 0.46
N TYR A 167 -7.97 -8.48 -0.26
CA TYR A 167 -6.82 -7.57 -0.20
C TYR A 167 -7.14 -6.18 -0.75
N PRO A 168 -7.56 -6.03 -2.01
CA PRO A 168 -7.91 -4.71 -2.53
C PRO A 168 -9.12 -4.11 -1.80
N GLU A 169 -10.12 -4.89 -1.46
CA GLU A 169 -11.31 -4.40 -0.77
C GLU A 169 -10.98 -3.78 0.59
N ARG A 170 -10.27 -4.51 1.45
CA ARG A 170 -9.93 -4.05 2.79
C ARG A 170 -9.02 -2.82 2.79
N MET A 171 -8.11 -2.76 1.83
CA MET A 171 -7.16 -1.67 1.76
C MET A 171 -7.77 -0.40 1.15
N LEU A 172 -8.66 -0.54 0.18
CA LEU A 172 -9.22 0.61 -0.54
C LEU A 172 -10.48 1.18 0.11
N ARG A 173 -11.34 0.34 0.69
CA ARG A 173 -12.65 0.77 1.24
C ARG A 173 -12.59 1.95 2.21
N PRO A 174 -11.64 2.03 3.15
CA PRO A 174 -11.54 3.21 4.03
C PRO A 174 -11.31 4.52 3.27
N LEU A 175 -10.67 4.44 2.11
CA LEU A 175 -10.40 5.59 1.27
C LEU A 175 -11.56 5.91 0.31
N LEU A 176 -12.36 4.91 -0.08
CA LEU A 176 -13.44 5.11 -1.04
C LEU A 176 -14.58 5.96 -0.46
N ASP A 177 -14.88 5.79 0.81
CA ASP A 177 -15.83 6.65 1.51
C ASP A 177 -15.16 7.96 1.96
N ARG A 178 -15.50 9.05 1.25
CA ARG A 178 -14.97 10.38 1.57
C ARG A 178 -15.41 10.89 2.95
N SER A 179 -16.51 10.39 3.51
CA SER A 179 -17.01 10.81 4.81
C SER A 179 -16.09 10.40 5.96
N HIS A 180 -15.32 9.33 5.79
CA HIS A 180 -14.34 8.89 6.78
C HIS A 180 -13.11 9.82 6.86
N GLY A 181 -12.84 10.61 5.82
CA GLY A 181 -11.71 11.53 5.78
C GLY A 181 -10.33 10.86 5.81
N ILE A 182 -10.26 9.54 5.63
CA ILE A 182 -9.02 8.77 5.61
C ILE A 182 -8.18 9.19 4.39
N ALA A 183 -6.88 9.39 4.61
CA ALA A 183 -5.96 9.77 3.56
C ALA A 183 -4.88 8.71 3.28
N TYR A 184 -4.61 7.84 4.25
CA TYR A 184 -3.61 6.78 4.15
C TYR A 184 -4.08 5.50 4.82
N VAL A 185 -3.83 4.38 4.19
CA VAL A 185 -4.08 3.03 4.73
C VAL A 185 -2.82 2.20 4.53
N LYS A 186 -2.42 1.46 5.57
CA LYS A 186 -1.31 0.52 5.49
C LYS A 186 -1.80 -0.87 5.86
N ALA A 187 -1.54 -1.83 4.99
CA ALA A 187 -1.92 -3.21 5.23
C ALA A 187 -1.09 -3.85 6.35
N PHE A 188 -1.72 -4.75 7.07
CA PHE A 188 -1.03 -5.66 7.96
C PHE A 188 -1.69 -7.04 7.90
N TYR A 189 -0.90 -8.10 7.85
CA TYR A 189 -1.38 -9.47 7.83
C TYR A 189 -0.31 -10.43 8.37
N SER A 190 -0.76 -11.59 8.85
CA SER A 190 0.14 -12.65 9.32
C SER A 190 0.84 -13.29 8.13
N ARG A 191 2.16 -13.23 8.11
CA ARG A 191 3.00 -13.90 7.09
C ARG A 191 3.38 -15.28 7.59
N LEU A 192 2.68 -16.31 7.14
CA LEU A 192 3.01 -17.69 7.42
C LEU A 192 3.75 -18.30 6.22
N SER A 193 4.90 -18.92 6.47
CA SER A 193 5.54 -19.75 5.46
C SER A 193 4.73 -21.03 5.25
N LEU A 194 4.33 -21.29 4.04
CA LEU A 194 3.64 -22.53 3.69
C LEU A 194 4.57 -23.76 3.81
N GLU A 195 5.87 -23.55 3.63
CA GLU A 195 6.89 -24.62 3.69
C GLU A 195 7.25 -25.00 5.13
N THR A 196 7.48 -24.00 5.98
CA THR A 196 7.98 -24.21 7.35
C THR A 196 6.91 -24.09 8.42
N GLN A 197 5.68 -23.73 8.07
CA GLN A 197 4.58 -23.42 8.99
C GLN A 197 4.97 -22.38 10.07
N ALA A 198 6.03 -21.61 9.79
CA ALA A 198 6.60 -20.64 10.73
C ALA A 198 6.13 -19.22 10.41
N LEU A 199 5.91 -18.44 11.46
CA LEU A 199 5.56 -17.02 11.34
C LEU A 199 6.76 -16.22 10.81
N GLN A 200 6.55 -15.55 9.68
CA GLN A 200 7.53 -14.65 9.04
C GLN A 200 7.46 -13.24 9.68
N GLY A 201 8.22 -12.29 9.15
CA GLY A 201 8.27 -10.92 9.66
C GLY A 201 9.25 -10.72 10.82
N ARG A 202 10.35 -11.52 10.82
CA ARG A 202 11.40 -11.43 11.84
C ARG A 202 12.00 -10.03 11.95
N ALA A 203 12.19 -9.33 10.83
CA ALA A 203 12.75 -7.98 10.84
C ALA A 203 11.92 -7.03 11.72
N THR A 204 10.60 -7.03 11.59
CA THR A 204 9.73 -6.20 12.42
C THR A 204 9.78 -6.62 13.90
N ARG A 205 9.66 -7.92 14.19
CA ARG A 205 9.56 -8.41 15.57
C ARG A 205 10.87 -8.39 16.33
N LEU A 206 11.99 -8.72 15.66
CA LEU A 206 13.29 -8.91 16.31
C LEU A 206 14.22 -7.70 16.18
N PHE A 207 13.89 -6.76 15.29
CA PHE A 207 14.73 -5.58 15.10
C PHE A 207 13.92 -4.28 15.24
N VAL A 208 12.91 -4.02 14.39
CA VAL A 208 12.23 -2.71 14.36
C VAL A 208 11.50 -2.44 15.68
N GLY A 209 10.73 -3.39 16.19
CA GLY A 209 10.02 -3.22 17.46
C GLY A 209 10.99 -2.96 18.65
N PRO A 210 11.98 -3.81 18.90
CA PRO A 210 12.99 -3.57 19.94
C PRO A 210 13.77 -2.26 19.74
N LEU A 211 14.11 -1.90 18.49
CA LEU A 211 14.79 -0.64 18.20
C LEU A 211 13.95 0.57 18.61
N LEU A 212 12.69 0.61 18.21
CA LEU A 212 11.78 1.70 18.57
C LEU A 212 11.60 1.81 20.08
N ALA A 213 11.44 0.67 20.77
CA ALA A 213 11.35 0.63 22.23
C ALA A 213 12.65 1.14 22.91
N SER A 214 13.81 0.76 22.39
CA SER A 214 15.11 1.23 22.90
C SER A 214 15.30 2.73 22.65
N LEU A 215 14.90 3.24 21.49
CA LEU A 215 14.96 4.67 21.21
C LEU A 215 14.05 5.47 22.15
N GLU A 216 12.86 4.97 22.44
CA GLU A 216 11.95 5.59 23.40
C GLU A 216 12.53 5.61 24.83
N GLN A 217 13.24 4.56 25.24
CA GLN A 217 13.96 4.54 26.52
C GLN A 217 15.10 5.56 26.59
N ILE A 218 15.80 5.77 25.48
CA ILE A 218 16.94 6.70 25.42
C ILE A 218 16.48 8.16 25.32
N PHE A 219 15.52 8.43 24.47
CA PHE A 219 15.10 9.80 24.12
C PHE A 219 13.81 10.26 24.82
N GLY A 220 13.15 9.37 25.56
CA GLY A 220 11.84 9.60 26.13
C GLY A 220 10.70 9.41 25.10
N PRO A 221 9.45 9.60 25.52
CA PRO A 221 8.27 9.46 24.67
C PRO A 221 8.21 10.57 23.63
N LEU A 222 8.61 10.26 22.40
CA LEU A 222 8.52 11.16 21.26
C LEU A 222 7.28 10.80 20.42
N PRO A 223 6.45 11.78 20.01
CA PRO A 223 5.24 11.53 19.22
C PRO A 223 5.49 10.70 17.96
N TYR A 224 6.63 10.91 17.31
CA TYR A 224 7.03 10.16 16.13
C TYR A 224 7.33 8.69 16.43
N LEU A 225 7.98 8.37 17.55
CA LEU A 225 8.25 6.99 17.94
C LEU A 225 6.93 6.27 18.29
N SER A 226 6.05 6.92 19.03
CA SER A 226 4.71 6.39 19.34
C SER A 226 3.88 6.17 18.08
N TYR A 227 3.98 7.06 17.09
CA TYR A 227 3.35 6.89 15.78
C TYR A 227 3.86 5.64 15.06
N LEU A 228 5.18 5.45 14.95
CA LEU A 228 5.75 4.27 14.29
C LEU A 228 5.39 2.97 15.02
N GLN A 229 5.32 2.98 16.34
CA GLN A 229 4.91 1.84 17.17
C GLN A 229 3.42 1.50 17.02
N SER A 230 2.59 2.45 16.57
CA SER A 230 1.16 2.22 16.34
C SER A 230 0.88 1.30 15.14
N PHE A 231 1.84 1.13 14.23
CA PHE A 231 1.70 0.21 13.10
C PHE A 231 2.04 -1.22 13.49
N ARG A 232 1.11 -2.15 13.31
CA ARG A 232 1.34 -3.58 13.54
C ARG A 232 2.45 -4.16 12.68
N TYR A 233 2.59 -3.67 11.45
CA TYR A 233 3.65 -4.07 10.54
C TYR A 233 4.15 -2.86 9.72
N PRO A 234 5.05 -2.02 10.28
CA PRO A 234 5.53 -0.80 9.62
C PRO A 234 6.28 -1.08 8.31
N LEU A 235 6.84 -2.28 8.14
CA LEU A 235 7.56 -2.70 6.93
C LEU A 235 6.66 -3.38 5.88
N ALA A 236 5.32 -3.35 6.00
CA ALA A 236 4.46 -3.87 4.93
C ALA A 236 4.66 -3.05 3.66
N GLY A 237 4.77 -3.74 2.52
CA GLY A 237 4.92 -3.10 1.21
C GLY A 237 3.61 -2.62 0.62
N GLU A 238 2.49 -3.04 1.20
CA GLU A 238 1.14 -2.76 0.71
C GLU A 238 0.53 -1.58 1.46
N PHE A 239 0.09 -0.59 0.73
CA PHE A 239 -0.55 0.61 1.25
C PHE A 239 -1.42 1.30 0.19
N ALA A 240 -2.31 2.16 0.63
CA ALA A 240 -3.11 2.99 -0.25
C ALA A 240 -3.22 4.41 0.31
N PHE A 241 -3.43 5.37 -0.57
CA PHE A 241 -3.56 6.79 -0.19
C PHE A 241 -4.39 7.57 -1.21
N THR A 242 -4.83 8.74 -0.79
CA THR A 242 -5.42 9.71 -1.72
C THR A 242 -4.32 10.31 -2.60
N THR A 243 -4.66 10.65 -3.84
CA THR A 243 -3.73 11.29 -4.78
C THR A 243 -3.19 12.60 -4.25
N ASP A 244 -4.01 13.40 -3.56
CA ASP A 244 -3.57 14.65 -2.93
C ASP A 244 -2.43 14.42 -1.94
N LEU A 245 -2.48 13.34 -1.17
CA LEU A 245 -1.37 12.97 -0.30
C LEU A 245 -0.17 12.50 -1.11
N ALA A 246 -0.39 11.55 -2.04
CA ALA A 246 0.67 10.94 -2.85
C ALA A 246 1.56 11.96 -3.56
N MET A 247 0.95 13.01 -4.11
CA MET A 247 1.64 14.08 -4.83
C MET A 247 2.54 14.96 -3.96
N ASN A 248 2.36 14.92 -2.65
CA ASN A 248 3.13 15.72 -1.70
C ASN A 248 4.20 14.92 -0.94
N LEU A 249 4.29 13.60 -1.17
CA LEU A 249 5.23 12.74 -0.47
C LEU A 249 6.59 12.69 -1.19
N ARG A 250 7.65 12.70 -0.40
CA ARG A 250 9.00 12.37 -0.86
C ARG A 250 9.19 10.85 -0.75
N ILE A 251 9.42 10.21 -1.86
CA ILE A 251 9.56 8.74 -1.93
C ILE A 251 11.04 8.38 -1.95
N PRO A 252 11.56 7.65 -0.95
CA PRO A 252 12.91 7.11 -1.01
C PRO A 252 13.06 6.15 -2.20
N SER A 253 14.17 6.26 -2.93
CA SER A 253 14.39 5.50 -4.17
C SER A 253 14.71 4.02 -3.94
N ASP A 254 15.15 3.67 -2.73
CA ASP A 254 15.72 2.35 -2.39
C ASP A 254 14.97 1.64 -1.24
N TRP A 255 15.74 0.91 -0.40
CA TRP A 255 15.25 0.14 0.74
C TRP A 255 14.58 0.94 1.87
N GLY A 256 14.67 2.25 1.84
CA GLY A 256 14.02 3.12 2.82
C GLY A 256 12.54 3.38 2.55
N LEU A 257 11.95 2.79 1.50
CA LEU A 257 10.61 3.11 1.02
C LEU A 257 9.55 3.06 2.12
N GLU A 258 9.42 1.94 2.82
CA GLU A 258 8.30 1.72 3.75
C GLU A 258 8.37 2.66 4.96
N VAL A 259 9.54 2.81 5.58
CA VAL A 259 9.74 3.69 6.75
C VAL A 259 9.79 5.15 6.33
N GLY A 260 10.43 5.45 5.21
CA GLY A 260 10.49 6.81 4.66
C GLY A 260 9.10 7.33 4.31
N LEU A 261 8.27 6.49 3.69
CA LEU A 261 6.88 6.82 3.40
C LEU A 261 6.07 7.09 4.67
N LEU A 262 6.23 6.26 5.71
CA LEU A 262 5.58 6.51 7.00
C LEU A 262 6.03 7.84 7.63
N SER A 263 7.31 8.20 7.47
CA SER A 263 7.83 9.48 7.95
C SER A 263 7.20 10.66 7.22
N GLU A 264 7.03 10.55 5.92
CA GLU A 264 6.37 11.57 5.12
C GLU A 264 4.87 11.67 5.45
N VAL A 265 4.18 10.54 5.58
CA VAL A 265 2.77 10.51 6.01
C VAL A 265 2.61 11.20 7.38
N TYR A 266 3.49 10.94 8.34
CA TYR A 266 3.48 11.60 9.65
C TYR A 266 3.57 13.13 9.55
N ARG A 267 4.31 13.65 8.57
CA ARG A 267 4.48 15.09 8.37
C ARG A 267 3.28 15.78 7.71
N HIS A 268 2.52 15.04 6.91
CA HIS A 268 1.47 15.60 6.05
C HIS A 268 0.06 15.28 6.51
N VAL A 269 -0.12 14.25 7.35
CA VAL A 269 -1.44 13.73 7.70
C VAL A 269 -1.61 13.62 9.20
N ALA A 270 -2.72 14.11 9.71
CA ALA A 270 -3.10 13.87 11.10
C ALA A 270 -3.35 12.37 11.33
N SER A 271 -2.93 11.84 12.49
CA SER A 271 -3.07 10.41 12.81
C SER A 271 -4.52 9.90 12.74
N SER A 272 -5.50 10.77 12.98
CA SER A 272 -6.93 10.45 12.83
C SER A 272 -7.37 10.18 11.38
N ARG A 273 -6.51 10.42 10.39
CA ARG A 273 -6.78 10.18 8.97
C ARG A 273 -5.98 8.99 8.41
N ILE A 274 -5.46 8.15 9.30
CA ILE A 274 -4.65 6.96 8.99
C ILE A 274 -5.37 5.71 9.50
#